data_b7c3bf161bfd6e9ad71fb195c25b1ec8
#
_entry.id   b7c3bf161bfd6e9ad71fb195c25b1ec8
#
_cell.length_a   1.000
_cell.length_b   1.000
_cell.length_c   1.000
_cell.angle_alpha   90.00
_cell.angle_beta   90.00
_cell.angle_gamma   90.00
#
_symmetry.space_group_name_H-M   'P 1'
#
loop_
_entity.id
_entity.type
_entity.pdbx_description
1 polymer ?
#
loop_
_entity_poly.entity_id
_entity_poly.type
_entity_poly.pdbx_seq_one_letter_code
_entity_poly.pdbx_strand_id
1 'polypeptide(L)'
;MKQYFYETHLHTYPVSKCATASVRENLEFYKSLGYTGVFITNHFIDGNINVNRSLPFEQQIEFFFSDYEEGVKIGKEISISVFCGIESSYRGTDFLIYGLDKAWFLAHPEIMDLKKTQALPLMAEAGALIIQAHPYREASYIDHIRLFPRSVHGVEVYNATQPDFVNSMAEIYAQNYNLLRFAGSDNHIGGKRKLLGGMQTEKPIVNEADFVARVKSGEATPFMRNLEEE
;
A
#
# COMPACT_ATOMS: atom_id res chain seq x y z
N MET A 1 21.79 10.59 -11.70
CA MET A 1 20.66 10.15 -12.55
C MET A 1 19.36 10.74 -12.00
N LYS A 2 18.34 10.97 -12.80
CA LYS A 2 17.04 11.46 -12.32
C LYS A 2 16.34 10.34 -11.56
N GLN A 3 15.82 10.64 -10.36
CA GLN A 3 15.03 9.71 -9.57
C GLN A 3 13.55 10.08 -9.65
N TYR A 4 12.70 9.06 -9.64
CA TYR A 4 11.25 9.17 -9.66
C TYR A 4 10.69 8.56 -8.38
N PHE A 5 10.01 9.37 -7.56
CA PHE A 5 9.54 9.02 -6.22
C PHE A 5 8.07 8.65 -6.24
N TYR A 6 7.72 7.58 -5.54
CA TYR A 6 6.35 7.07 -5.44
C TYR A 6 5.99 6.82 -3.98
N GLU A 7 4.89 7.42 -3.53
CA GLU A 7 4.23 6.98 -2.31
C GLU A 7 3.56 5.63 -2.57
N THR A 8 3.77 4.69 -1.68
CA THR A 8 3.35 3.30 -1.90
C THR A 8 2.45 2.75 -0.80
N HIS A 9 2.20 3.51 0.27
CA HIS A 9 1.27 3.14 1.33
C HIS A 9 0.48 4.38 1.79
N LEU A 10 -0.68 4.60 1.17
CA LEU A 10 -1.48 5.81 1.32
C LEU A 10 -2.95 5.46 1.57
N HIS A 11 -3.52 6.06 2.61
CA HIS A 11 -4.94 5.99 2.92
C HIS A 11 -5.64 7.30 2.65
N THR A 12 -6.86 7.21 2.11
CA THR A 12 -7.68 8.35 1.74
C THR A 12 -9.09 8.25 2.33
N TYR A 13 -9.65 9.40 2.68
CA TYR A 13 -11.05 9.54 3.06
C TYR A 13 -11.90 9.76 1.78
N PRO A 14 -13.08 9.13 1.63
CA PRO A 14 -13.85 8.44 2.68
C PRO A 14 -13.61 6.92 2.77
N VAL A 15 -12.85 6.29 1.88
CA VAL A 15 -12.78 4.83 1.80
C VAL A 15 -12.13 4.24 3.06
N SER A 16 -10.92 4.65 3.44
CA SER A 16 -10.32 4.24 4.71
C SER A 16 -10.91 5.02 5.87
N LYS A 17 -11.54 4.33 6.82
CA LYS A 17 -12.24 4.95 7.96
C LYS A 17 -11.32 5.74 8.89
N CYS A 18 -10.05 5.36 8.97
CA CYS A 18 -9.02 6.01 9.80
C CYS A 18 -8.34 7.19 9.09
N ALA A 19 -8.55 7.38 7.78
CA ALA A 19 -8.00 8.51 7.05
C ALA A 19 -8.79 9.80 7.32
N THR A 20 -8.10 10.93 7.34
CA THR A 20 -8.69 12.26 7.56
C THR A 20 -8.48 13.21 6.38
N ALA A 21 -7.59 12.87 5.45
CA ALA A 21 -7.32 13.65 4.24
C ALA A 21 -8.01 13.01 3.03
N SER A 22 -8.61 13.85 2.20
CA SER A 22 -9.25 13.44 0.94
C SER A 22 -8.20 13.00 -0.10
N VAL A 23 -8.67 12.40 -1.18
CA VAL A 23 -7.84 12.06 -2.34
C VAL A 23 -7.12 13.31 -2.87
N ARG A 24 -7.85 14.41 -3.11
CA ARG A 24 -7.29 15.65 -3.65
C ARG A 24 -6.20 16.23 -2.75
N GLU A 25 -6.46 16.37 -1.45
CA GLU A 25 -5.47 16.89 -0.49
C GLU A 25 -4.17 16.08 -0.48
N ASN A 26 -4.28 14.75 -0.54
CA ASN A 26 -3.11 13.89 -0.62
C ASN A 26 -2.34 14.06 -1.93
N LEU A 27 -3.04 14.07 -3.08
CA LEU A 27 -2.38 14.21 -4.38
C LEU A 27 -1.68 15.56 -4.54
N GLU A 28 -2.31 16.66 -4.11
CA GLU A 28 -1.71 17.99 -4.10
C GLU A 28 -0.48 18.05 -3.18
N PHE A 29 -0.56 17.42 -2.00
CA PHE A 29 0.56 17.32 -1.08
C PHE A 29 1.75 16.60 -1.70
N TYR A 30 1.59 15.37 -2.18
CA TYR A 30 2.69 14.61 -2.79
C TYR A 30 3.23 15.27 -4.05
N LYS A 31 2.35 15.89 -4.85
CA LYS A 31 2.77 16.68 -6.01
C LYS A 31 3.65 17.86 -5.63
N SER A 32 3.30 18.58 -4.56
CA SER A 32 4.08 19.74 -4.08
C SER A 32 5.48 19.35 -3.62
N LEU A 33 5.65 18.12 -3.15
CA LEU A 33 6.93 17.52 -2.73
C LEU A 33 7.76 16.92 -3.88
N GLY A 34 7.25 17.00 -5.13
CA GLY A 34 7.94 16.49 -6.31
C GLY A 34 7.82 14.98 -6.53
N TYR A 35 6.84 14.31 -5.89
CA TYR A 35 6.55 12.91 -6.18
C TYR A 35 6.02 12.76 -7.62
N THR A 36 6.41 11.67 -8.26
CA THR A 36 5.97 11.32 -9.62
C THR A 36 4.60 10.67 -9.61
N GLY A 37 4.32 9.90 -8.57
CA GLY A 37 3.04 9.23 -8.42
C GLY A 37 2.78 8.72 -7.01
N VAL A 38 1.56 8.26 -6.81
CA VAL A 38 1.10 7.66 -5.56
C VAL A 38 0.34 6.36 -5.84
N PHE A 39 0.46 5.39 -4.97
CA PHE A 39 -0.40 4.22 -4.89
C PHE A 39 -1.43 4.46 -3.77
N ILE A 40 -2.71 4.51 -4.12
CA ILE A 40 -3.79 4.53 -3.13
C ILE A 40 -3.99 3.09 -2.67
N THR A 41 -3.69 2.83 -1.39
CA THR A 41 -3.72 1.50 -0.77
C THR A 41 -4.72 1.47 0.39
N ASN A 42 -5.91 1.96 0.16
CA ASN A 42 -6.95 1.97 1.18
C ASN A 42 -7.18 0.58 1.79
N HIS A 43 -7.64 0.54 3.04
CA HIS A 43 -8.07 -0.69 3.68
C HIS A 43 -9.14 -1.38 2.84
N PHE A 44 -8.89 -2.66 2.54
CA PHE A 44 -9.83 -3.49 1.79
C PHE A 44 -11.05 -3.88 2.64
N ILE A 45 -11.98 -4.60 2.04
CA ILE A 45 -13.26 -5.00 2.68
C ILE A 45 -13.04 -5.78 3.99
N ASP A 46 -11.93 -6.48 4.14
CA ASP A 46 -11.52 -7.19 5.37
C ASP A 46 -10.87 -6.29 6.44
N GLY A 47 -10.56 -5.03 6.10
CA GLY A 47 -9.86 -4.06 6.95
C GLY A 47 -10.77 -2.95 7.53
N ASN A 48 -10.15 -1.83 7.91
CA ASN A 48 -10.81 -0.66 8.50
C ASN A 48 -11.41 0.28 7.44
N ILE A 49 -12.27 -0.26 6.62
CA ILE A 49 -12.99 0.44 5.54
C ILE A 49 -14.31 1.03 6.03
N ASN A 50 -14.75 2.13 5.41
CA ASN A 50 -16.02 2.82 5.73
C ASN A 50 -17.20 2.33 4.86
N VAL A 51 -17.17 1.09 4.41
CA VAL A 51 -18.23 0.49 3.59
C VAL A 51 -19.36 -0.08 4.47
N ASN A 52 -20.58 0.02 4.00
CA ASN A 52 -21.69 -0.74 4.58
C ASN A 52 -21.55 -2.23 4.20
N ARG A 53 -21.18 -3.05 5.16
CA ARG A 53 -20.91 -4.50 4.96
C ARG A 53 -22.17 -5.34 4.67
N SER A 54 -23.38 -4.77 4.78
CA SER A 54 -24.62 -5.44 4.38
C SER A 54 -24.91 -5.32 2.87
N LEU A 55 -24.16 -4.51 2.15
CA LEU A 55 -24.26 -4.39 0.70
C LEU A 55 -23.75 -5.65 -0.01
N PRO A 56 -24.26 -5.97 -1.21
CA PRO A 56 -23.66 -6.98 -2.07
C PRO A 56 -22.17 -6.75 -2.29
N PHE A 57 -21.40 -7.82 -2.47
CA PHE A 57 -19.93 -7.75 -2.63
C PHE A 57 -19.53 -6.79 -3.75
N GLU A 58 -20.22 -6.81 -4.89
CA GLU A 58 -19.96 -5.93 -6.02
C GLU A 58 -20.05 -4.44 -5.63
N GLN A 59 -21.04 -4.09 -4.82
CA GLN A 59 -21.21 -2.70 -4.36
C GLN A 59 -20.13 -2.32 -3.33
N GLN A 60 -19.66 -3.26 -2.53
CA GLN A 60 -18.54 -3.03 -1.62
C GLN A 60 -17.25 -2.80 -2.41
N ILE A 61 -17.01 -3.56 -3.49
CA ILE A 61 -15.89 -3.38 -4.41
C ILE A 61 -15.99 -2.04 -5.14
N GLU A 62 -17.17 -1.65 -5.63
CA GLU A 62 -17.40 -0.33 -6.23
C GLU A 62 -17.02 0.81 -5.28
N PHE A 63 -17.44 0.73 -4.02
CA PHE A 63 -17.08 1.71 -3.01
C PHE A 63 -15.57 1.71 -2.73
N PHE A 64 -14.94 0.55 -2.61
CA PHE A 64 -13.49 0.45 -2.35
C PHE A 64 -12.68 1.15 -3.44
N PHE A 65 -13.01 0.96 -4.72
CA PHE A 65 -12.27 1.53 -5.84
C PHE A 65 -12.60 3.01 -6.12
N SER A 66 -13.62 3.59 -5.46
CA SER A 66 -14.09 4.96 -5.74
C SER A 66 -13.01 6.03 -5.56
N ASP A 67 -12.21 5.95 -4.48
CA ASP A 67 -11.13 6.91 -4.23
C ASP A 67 -9.99 6.80 -5.26
N TYR A 68 -9.67 5.58 -5.71
CA TYR A 68 -8.71 5.38 -6.79
C TYR A 68 -9.22 5.96 -8.11
N GLU A 69 -10.47 5.71 -8.47
CA GLU A 69 -11.09 6.23 -9.70
C GLU A 69 -11.20 7.75 -9.69
N GLU A 70 -11.50 8.37 -8.54
CA GLU A 70 -11.42 9.81 -8.34
C GLU A 70 -9.99 10.31 -8.44
N GLY A 71 -9.05 9.62 -7.81
CA GLY A 71 -7.63 9.94 -7.83
C GLY A 71 -7.05 9.96 -9.24
N VAL A 72 -7.42 9.02 -10.10
CA VAL A 72 -7.01 9.00 -11.52
C VAL A 72 -7.49 10.27 -12.27
N LYS A 73 -8.70 10.76 -11.98
CA LYS A 73 -9.22 11.99 -12.59
C LYS A 73 -8.44 13.21 -12.10
N ILE A 74 -8.29 13.35 -10.79
CA ILE A 74 -7.53 14.46 -10.17
C ILE A 74 -6.06 14.41 -10.61
N GLY A 75 -5.44 13.24 -10.63
CA GLY A 75 -4.05 13.07 -11.04
C GLY A 75 -3.77 13.59 -12.46
N LYS A 76 -4.72 13.40 -13.38
CA LYS A 76 -4.65 13.98 -14.73
C LYS A 76 -4.71 15.51 -14.71
N GLU A 77 -5.55 16.11 -13.87
CA GLU A 77 -5.67 17.56 -13.74
C GLU A 77 -4.37 18.20 -13.26
N ILE A 78 -3.77 17.63 -12.22
CA ILE A 78 -2.59 18.21 -11.57
C ILE A 78 -1.26 17.59 -12.01
N SER A 79 -1.27 16.67 -12.95
CA SER A 79 -0.08 16.00 -13.51
C SER A 79 0.73 15.21 -12.45
N ILE A 80 0.07 14.32 -11.72
CA ILE A 80 0.67 13.28 -10.87
C ILE A 80 0.08 11.92 -11.25
N SER A 81 0.90 10.88 -11.32
CA SER A 81 0.42 9.53 -11.62
C SER A 81 -0.29 8.93 -10.40
N VAL A 82 -1.40 8.25 -10.63
CA VAL A 82 -2.15 7.55 -9.57
C VAL A 82 -2.31 6.10 -9.96
N PHE A 83 -1.93 5.21 -9.04
CA PHE A 83 -1.94 3.77 -9.21
C PHE A 83 -2.79 3.12 -8.12
N CYS A 84 -3.28 1.92 -8.41
CA CYS A 84 -4.04 1.12 -7.48
C CYS A 84 -3.13 0.21 -6.65
N GLY A 85 -3.39 0.18 -5.35
CA GLY A 85 -2.95 -0.85 -4.43
C GLY A 85 -4.06 -1.13 -3.42
N ILE A 86 -3.85 -2.12 -2.56
CA ILE A 86 -4.83 -2.57 -1.58
C ILE A 86 -4.10 -2.86 -0.28
N GLU A 87 -4.66 -2.47 0.86
CA GLU A 87 -4.23 -3.00 2.15
C GLU A 87 -5.28 -3.97 2.70
N SER A 88 -4.97 -5.27 2.63
CA SER A 88 -5.80 -6.37 3.10
C SER A 88 -5.39 -6.77 4.52
N SER A 89 -6.36 -6.92 5.43
CA SER A 89 -6.12 -7.12 6.86
C SER A 89 -6.39 -8.56 7.32
N TYR A 90 -5.63 -8.99 8.34
CA TYR A 90 -5.85 -10.25 9.02
C TYR A 90 -5.40 -10.18 10.48
N ARG A 91 -6.34 -10.02 11.41
CA ARG A 91 -6.08 -10.06 12.86
C ARG A 91 -4.93 -9.13 13.29
N GLY A 92 -4.91 -7.90 12.77
CA GLY A 92 -3.89 -6.90 13.05
C GLY A 92 -2.58 -7.06 12.26
N THR A 93 -2.55 -7.97 11.29
CA THR A 93 -1.48 -8.09 10.29
C THR A 93 -2.02 -7.62 8.96
N ASP A 94 -1.30 -6.77 8.26
CA ASP A 94 -1.77 -6.17 7.02
C ASP A 94 -0.84 -6.51 5.85
N PHE A 95 -1.39 -6.54 4.64
CA PHE A 95 -0.70 -6.89 3.41
C PHE A 95 -1.01 -5.87 2.33
N LEU A 96 0.03 -5.24 1.79
CA LEU A 96 -0.08 -4.42 0.60
C LEU A 96 -0.04 -5.31 -0.64
N ILE A 97 -1.02 -5.14 -1.52
CA ILE A 97 -1.21 -5.95 -2.71
C ILE A 97 -1.26 -5.01 -3.93
N TYR A 98 -0.40 -5.26 -4.91
CA TYR A 98 -0.30 -4.46 -6.13
C TYR A 98 -0.43 -5.35 -7.37
N GLY A 99 -0.95 -4.80 -8.47
CA GLY A 99 -1.02 -5.47 -9.76
C GLY A 99 -2.31 -6.23 -10.04
N LEU A 100 -3.30 -6.17 -9.13
CA LEU A 100 -4.66 -6.68 -9.37
C LEU A 100 -5.61 -5.49 -9.56
N ASP A 101 -6.54 -5.63 -10.48
CA ASP A 101 -7.55 -4.63 -10.79
C ASP A 101 -8.93 -4.96 -10.21
N LYS A 102 -9.85 -4.02 -10.32
CA LYS A 102 -11.24 -4.15 -9.90
C LYS A 102 -11.93 -5.37 -10.53
N ALA A 103 -11.65 -5.65 -11.81
CA ALA A 103 -12.28 -6.77 -12.53
C ALA A 103 -11.85 -8.11 -11.93
N TRP A 104 -10.58 -8.22 -11.52
CA TRP A 104 -10.08 -9.43 -10.85
C TRP A 104 -10.84 -9.67 -9.53
N PHE A 105 -10.99 -8.63 -8.69
CA PHE A 105 -11.70 -8.77 -7.41
C PHE A 105 -13.18 -9.12 -7.59
N LEU A 106 -13.85 -8.53 -8.57
CA LEU A 106 -15.24 -8.87 -8.89
C LEU A 106 -15.40 -10.33 -9.36
N ALA A 107 -14.38 -10.89 -10.02
CA ALA A 107 -14.38 -12.27 -10.47
C ALA A 107 -14.02 -13.29 -9.37
N HIS A 108 -13.46 -12.84 -8.22
CA HIS A 108 -12.94 -13.69 -7.16
C HIS A 108 -13.52 -13.32 -5.77
N PRO A 109 -14.86 -13.34 -5.58
CA PRO A 109 -15.46 -13.03 -4.29
C PRO A 109 -15.05 -14.01 -3.18
N GLU A 110 -14.67 -15.25 -3.54
CA GLU A 110 -14.24 -16.30 -2.61
C GLU A 110 -13.03 -15.93 -1.77
N ILE A 111 -12.22 -14.95 -2.18
CA ILE A 111 -11.05 -14.49 -1.41
C ILE A 111 -11.42 -14.01 0.00
N MET A 112 -12.66 -13.56 0.19
CA MET A 112 -13.16 -13.09 1.48
C MET A 112 -13.35 -14.25 2.48
N ASP A 113 -13.60 -15.46 1.99
CA ASP A 113 -13.82 -16.66 2.79
C ASP A 113 -12.56 -17.51 2.96
N LEU A 114 -11.55 -17.27 2.13
CA LEU A 114 -10.29 -18.02 2.17
C LEU A 114 -9.42 -17.59 3.37
N LYS A 115 -8.69 -18.56 3.94
CA LYS A 115 -7.59 -18.23 4.86
C LYS A 115 -6.52 -17.44 4.11
N LYS A 116 -5.83 -16.51 4.78
CA LYS A 116 -4.74 -15.73 4.13
C LYS A 116 -3.66 -16.63 3.51
N THR A 117 -3.36 -17.76 4.11
CA THR A 117 -2.44 -18.77 3.53
C THR A 117 -2.92 -19.42 2.23
N GLN A 118 -4.17 -19.17 1.82
CA GLN A 118 -4.75 -19.59 0.55
C GLN A 118 -5.00 -18.40 -0.38
N ALA A 119 -5.56 -17.30 0.15
CA ALA A 119 -5.85 -16.09 -0.62
C ALA A 119 -4.58 -15.42 -1.17
N LEU A 120 -3.52 -15.27 -0.36
CA LEU A 120 -2.28 -14.62 -0.80
C LEU A 120 -1.58 -15.38 -1.93
N PRO A 121 -1.39 -16.71 -1.88
CA PRO A 121 -0.88 -17.48 -3.03
C PRO A 121 -1.75 -17.34 -4.28
N LEU A 122 -3.08 -17.40 -4.17
CA LEU A 122 -3.99 -17.20 -5.32
C LEU A 122 -3.78 -15.84 -5.99
N MET A 123 -3.67 -14.77 -5.20
CA MET A 123 -3.35 -13.43 -5.71
C MET A 123 -1.96 -13.37 -6.35
N ALA A 124 -0.97 -14.03 -5.74
CA ALA A 124 0.39 -14.10 -6.28
C ALA A 124 0.46 -14.84 -7.63
N GLU A 125 -0.29 -15.94 -7.79
CA GLU A 125 -0.44 -16.69 -9.05
C GLU A 125 -1.11 -15.85 -10.13
N ALA A 126 -2.01 -14.94 -9.76
CA ALA A 126 -2.62 -13.97 -10.66
C ALA A 126 -1.66 -12.80 -11.04
N GLY A 127 -0.42 -12.80 -10.53
CA GLY A 127 0.61 -11.82 -10.88
C GLY A 127 0.84 -10.74 -9.84
N ALA A 128 0.09 -10.71 -8.75
CA ALA A 128 0.26 -9.69 -7.72
C ALA A 128 1.65 -9.67 -7.08
N LEU A 129 2.07 -8.49 -6.66
CA LEU A 129 3.12 -8.29 -5.68
C LEU A 129 2.47 -8.18 -4.30
N ILE A 130 2.92 -8.99 -3.34
CA ILE A 130 2.39 -9.04 -1.98
C ILE A 130 3.50 -8.65 -1.02
N ILE A 131 3.27 -7.61 -0.24
CA ILE A 131 4.20 -7.06 0.76
C ILE A 131 3.52 -7.13 2.13
N GLN A 132 4.17 -7.71 3.13
CA GLN A 132 3.68 -7.61 4.50
C GLN A 132 3.95 -6.18 5.01
N ALA A 133 2.87 -5.44 5.30
CA ALA A 133 2.97 -4.10 5.85
C ALA A 133 3.41 -4.15 7.32
N HIS A 134 4.22 -3.17 7.73
CA HIS A 134 4.65 -2.93 9.14
C HIS A 134 4.65 -4.19 10.03
N PRO A 135 5.47 -5.24 9.72
CA PRO A 135 5.29 -6.61 10.24
C PRO A 135 5.42 -6.75 11.76
N TYR A 136 6.05 -5.78 12.43
CA TYR A 136 6.25 -5.76 13.88
C TYR A 136 5.44 -4.68 14.60
N ARG A 137 4.42 -4.14 13.93
CA ARG A 137 3.52 -3.17 14.55
C ARG A 137 2.83 -3.77 15.77
N GLU A 138 2.83 -3.02 16.87
CA GLU A 138 2.09 -3.33 18.07
C GLU A 138 0.94 -2.34 18.27
N ALA A 139 -0.20 -2.83 18.70
CA ALA A 139 -1.36 -2.04 19.11
C ALA A 139 -2.19 -2.84 20.10
N SER A 140 -3.01 -2.16 20.91
CA SER A 140 -3.80 -2.79 21.97
C SER A 140 -4.78 -3.89 21.51
N TYR A 141 -5.12 -3.90 20.21
CA TYR A 141 -6.00 -4.89 19.59
C TYR A 141 -5.24 -6.04 18.90
N ILE A 142 -3.91 -5.99 18.86
CA ILE A 142 -3.07 -7.05 18.30
C ILE A 142 -2.66 -7.99 19.40
N ASP A 143 -3.16 -9.23 19.36
CA ASP A 143 -2.90 -10.25 20.39
C ASP A 143 -1.49 -10.85 20.30
N HIS A 144 -0.91 -10.94 19.08
CA HIS A 144 0.47 -11.37 18.86
C HIS A 144 0.92 -11.00 17.42
N ILE A 145 2.21 -10.82 17.25
CA ILE A 145 2.85 -10.58 15.96
C ILE A 145 2.79 -11.84 15.12
N ARG A 146 2.37 -11.68 13.85
CA ARG A 146 2.28 -12.76 12.85
C ARG A 146 3.16 -12.45 11.67
N LEU A 147 4.03 -13.37 11.31
CA LEU A 147 4.94 -13.26 10.18
C LEU A 147 4.58 -14.29 9.10
N PHE A 148 4.60 -13.86 7.84
CA PHE A 148 4.19 -14.68 6.69
C PHE A 148 5.30 -14.85 5.63
N PRO A 149 6.53 -15.29 6.00
CA PRO A 149 7.67 -15.27 5.10
C PRO A 149 7.53 -16.19 3.88
N ARG A 150 6.56 -17.10 3.89
CA ARG A 150 6.31 -18.05 2.78
C ARG A 150 5.12 -17.65 1.91
N SER A 151 4.41 -16.58 2.26
CA SER A 151 3.20 -16.14 1.58
C SER A 151 3.32 -14.73 1.00
N VAL A 152 4.46 -14.07 1.22
CA VAL A 152 4.71 -12.71 0.74
C VAL A 152 5.99 -12.64 -0.08
N HIS A 153 6.08 -11.68 -0.98
CA HIS A 153 7.28 -11.43 -1.78
C HIS A 153 8.27 -10.53 -1.03
N GLY A 154 7.77 -9.64 -0.18
CA GLY A 154 8.56 -8.67 0.55
C GLY A 154 7.88 -8.16 1.80
N VAL A 155 8.54 -7.23 2.47
CA VAL A 155 8.04 -6.58 3.69
C VAL A 155 8.36 -5.09 3.67
N GLU A 156 7.52 -4.29 4.32
CA GLU A 156 7.89 -2.93 4.65
C GLU A 156 9.00 -2.94 5.71
N VAL A 157 10.23 -2.70 5.25
CA VAL A 157 11.39 -2.49 6.13
C VAL A 157 11.41 -1.07 6.69
N TYR A 158 10.67 -0.16 6.06
CA TYR A 158 10.41 1.18 6.57
C TYR A 158 8.94 1.54 6.36
N ASN A 159 8.27 1.84 7.47
CA ASN A 159 6.95 2.45 7.51
C ASN A 159 7.05 3.71 8.36
N ALA A 160 6.65 4.85 7.80
CA ALA A 160 6.85 6.17 8.43
C ALA A 160 5.98 6.41 9.69
N THR A 161 5.03 5.52 9.98
CA THR A 161 4.25 5.55 11.23
C THR A 161 4.91 4.77 12.37
N GLN A 162 5.90 3.93 12.06
CA GLN A 162 6.51 3.05 13.04
C GLN A 162 7.80 3.64 13.61
N PRO A 163 8.11 3.38 14.87
CA PRO A 163 9.39 3.79 15.46
C PRO A 163 10.56 3.00 14.85
N ASP A 164 11.76 3.59 14.89
CA ASP A 164 12.96 3.06 14.24
C ASP A 164 13.29 1.62 14.65
N PHE A 165 13.06 1.23 15.90
CA PHE A 165 13.36 -0.13 16.34
C PHE A 165 12.43 -1.16 15.67
N VAL A 166 11.15 -0.81 15.38
CA VAL A 166 10.20 -1.67 14.68
C VAL A 166 10.63 -1.84 13.21
N ASN A 167 11.03 -0.74 12.55
CA ASN A 167 11.58 -0.77 11.22
C ASN A 167 12.88 -1.58 11.16
N SER A 168 13.75 -1.47 12.16
CA SER A 168 14.98 -2.28 12.25
C SER A 168 14.69 -3.77 12.37
N MET A 169 13.67 -4.17 13.14
CA MET A 169 13.24 -5.58 13.22
C MET A 169 12.69 -6.08 11.88
N ALA A 170 11.96 -5.25 11.14
CA ALA A 170 11.47 -5.57 9.81
C ALA A 170 12.62 -5.76 8.80
N GLU A 171 13.68 -4.95 8.88
CA GLU A 171 14.90 -5.11 8.08
C GLU A 171 15.59 -6.45 8.37
N ILE A 172 15.76 -6.82 9.64
CA ILE A 172 16.33 -8.12 10.04
C ILE A 172 15.46 -9.28 9.52
N TYR A 173 14.16 -9.14 9.59
CA TYR A 173 13.21 -10.13 9.06
C TYR A 173 13.37 -10.30 7.54
N ALA A 174 13.43 -9.19 6.78
CA ALA A 174 13.65 -9.23 5.34
C ALA A 174 14.95 -9.98 4.99
N GLN A 175 16.05 -9.65 5.67
CA GLN A 175 17.37 -10.28 5.46
C GLN A 175 17.36 -11.78 5.75
N ASN A 176 16.78 -12.20 6.90
CA ASN A 176 16.78 -13.60 7.31
C ASN A 176 15.95 -14.52 6.41
N TYR A 177 14.93 -13.99 5.74
CA TYR A 177 14.04 -14.75 4.86
C TYR A 177 14.23 -14.43 3.38
N ASN A 178 15.24 -13.60 3.03
CA ASN A 178 15.51 -13.15 1.66
C ASN A 178 14.27 -12.55 0.98
N LEU A 179 13.55 -11.68 1.71
CA LEU A 179 12.37 -10.99 1.24
C LEU A 179 12.74 -9.67 0.56
N LEU A 180 11.94 -9.23 -0.40
CA LEU A 180 12.09 -7.92 -1.01
C LEU A 180 11.89 -6.82 0.04
N ARG A 181 12.71 -5.78 -0.06
CA ARG A 181 12.63 -4.60 0.82
C ARG A 181 11.67 -3.59 0.23
N PHE A 182 10.75 -3.10 1.05
CA PHE A 182 9.73 -2.15 0.65
C PHE A 182 9.61 -1.02 1.68
N ALA A 183 9.09 0.14 1.27
CA ALA A 183 8.84 1.24 2.17
C ALA A 183 7.56 1.97 1.79
N GLY A 184 6.89 2.56 2.78
CA GLY A 184 5.69 3.36 2.61
C GLY A 184 5.51 4.37 3.73
N SER A 185 4.68 5.39 3.51
CA SER A 185 4.39 6.38 4.55
C SER A 185 3.28 5.95 5.50
N ASP A 186 2.39 5.06 5.08
CA ASP A 186 1.16 4.73 5.82
C ASP A 186 0.42 6.01 6.24
N ASN A 187 0.28 6.92 5.26
CA ASN A 187 -0.19 8.27 5.50
C ASN A 187 -1.72 8.32 5.54
N HIS A 188 -2.27 8.75 6.67
CA HIS A 188 -3.71 8.92 6.92
C HIS A 188 -4.12 10.38 7.09
N ILE A 189 -3.16 11.31 7.14
CA ILE A 189 -3.36 12.69 7.61
C ILE A 189 -2.90 13.76 6.61
N GLY A 190 -2.58 13.35 5.37
CA GLY A 190 -2.17 14.24 4.31
C GLY A 190 -0.91 15.04 4.64
N GLY A 191 -0.93 16.33 4.33
CA GLY A 191 0.20 17.25 4.54
C GLY A 191 0.63 17.46 5.99
N LYS A 192 -0.05 16.90 6.96
CA LYS A 192 0.39 16.90 8.36
C LYS A 192 1.49 15.87 8.64
N ARG A 193 1.67 14.88 7.76
CA ARG A 193 2.74 13.88 7.86
C ARG A 193 4.09 14.52 7.52
N LYS A 194 5.10 14.33 8.38
CA LYS A 194 6.46 14.86 8.21
C LYS A 194 7.47 13.79 7.82
N LEU A 195 7.34 12.60 8.37
CA LEU A 195 8.13 11.44 7.95
C LEU A 195 7.41 10.73 6.80
N LEU A 196 8.10 10.50 5.71
CA LEU A 196 7.58 9.85 4.52
C LEU A 196 8.46 8.66 4.14
N GLY A 197 7.84 7.68 3.49
CA GLY A 197 8.49 6.55 2.89
C GLY A 197 7.94 6.30 1.49
N GLY A 198 8.58 5.41 0.75
CA GLY A 198 8.09 5.01 -0.57
C GLY A 198 9.14 4.27 -1.36
N MET A 199 8.84 4.07 -2.63
CA MET A 199 9.75 3.45 -3.58
C MET A 199 10.25 4.46 -4.62
N GLN A 200 11.52 4.37 -5.01
CA GLN A 200 12.11 5.20 -6.06
C GLN A 200 12.65 4.36 -7.21
N THR A 201 12.62 4.92 -8.41
CA THR A 201 13.08 4.28 -9.64
C THR A 201 13.89 5.24 -10.50
N GLU A 202 14.73 4.72 -11.40
CA GLU A 202 15.49 5.53 -12.39
C GLU A 202 14.69 5.90 -13.64
N LYS A 203 13.55 5.24 -13.86
CA LYS A 203 12.63 5.51 -14.97
C LYS A 203 11.20 5.59 -14.43
N PRO A 204 10.33 6.42 -15.03
CA PRO A 204 8.96 6.52 -14.57
C PRO A 204 8.22 5.18 -14.67
N ILE A 205 7.37 4.90 -13.65
CA ILE A 205 6.43 3.78 -13.66
C ILE A 205 5.30 4.09 -14.66
N VAL A 206 4.96 3.11 -15.50
CA VAL A 206 3.97 3.26 -16.56
C VAL A 206 2.57 2.78 -16.10
N ASN A 207 2.54 1.70 -15.33
CA ASN A 207 1.33 1.09 -14.76
C ASN A 207 1.70 0.16 -13.59
N GLU A 208 0.70 -0.44 -12.97
CA GLU A 208 0.89 -1.35 -11.82
C GLU A 208 1.72 -2.59 -12.17
N ALA A 209 1.56 -3.14 -13.36
CA ALA A 209 2.35 -4.31 -13.80
C ALA A 209 3.83 -3.97 -13.97
N ASP A 210 4.17 -2.79 -14.53
CA ASP A 210 5.54 -2.27 -14.61
C ASP A 210 6.13 -2.07 -13.20
N PHE A 211 5.36 -1.52 -12.26
CA PHE A 211 5.79 -1.38 -10.86
C PHE A 211 6.11 -2.73 -10.24
N VAL A 212 5.20 -3.70 -10.35
CA VAL A 212 5.40 -5.07 -9.84
C VAL A 212 6.67 -5.69 -10.41
N ALA A 213 6.90 -5.56 -11.72
CA ALA A 213 8.10 -6.08 -12.38
C ALA A 213 9.39 -5.44 -11.83
N ARG A 214 9.40 -4.11 -11.65
CA ARG A 214 10.57 -3.37 -11.16
C ARG A 214 10.88 -3.66 -9.69
N VAL A 215 9.87 -3.81 -8.83
CA VAL A 215 10.10 -4.23 -7.45
C VAL A 215 10.69 -5.64 -7.42
N LYS A 216 10.14 -6.57 -8.19
CA LYS A 216 10.64 -7.96 -8.26
C LYS A 216 12.05 -8.07 -8.85
N SER A 217 12.44 -7.17 -9.77
CA SER A 217 13.80 -7.14 -10.35
C SER A 217 14.82 -6.34 -9.55
N GLY A 218 14.39 -5.60 -8.50
CA GLY A 218 15.26 -4.71 -7.71
C GLY A 218 15.53 -3.35 -8.37
N GLU A 219 14.83 -2.99 -9.45
CA GLU A 219 14.90 -1.68 -10.10
C GLU A 219 14.13 -0.59 -9.34
N ALA A 220 13.23 -0.96 -8.44
CA ALA A 220 12.59 -0.08 -7.48
C ALA A 220 13.22 -0.30 -6.09
N THR A 221 13.68 0.78 -5.47
CA THR A 221 14.36 0.73 -4.17
C THR A 221 13.63 1.57 -3.12
N PRO A 222 13.60 1.13 -1.84
CA PRO A 222 12.96 1.91 -0.78
C PRO A 222 13.72 3.20 -0.49
N PHE A 223 12.99 4.24 -0.11
CA PHE A 223 13.56 5.49 0.40
C PHE A 223 12.79 5.99 1.62
N MET A 224 13.46 6.84 2.39
CA MET A 224 12.90 7.60 3.51
C MET A 224 13.11 9.09 3.25
N ARG A 225 12.21 9.92 3.79
CA ARG A 225 12.28 11.37 3.69
C ARG A 225 11.76 12.01 4.96
N ASN A 226 12.49 12.96 5.52
CA ASN A 226 12.08 13.74 6.67
C ASN A 226 11.94 15.21 6.27
N LEU A 227 10.72 15.73 6.20
CA LEU A 227 10.42 17.10 5.78
C LEU A 227 10.82 18.16 6.82
N GLU A 228 11.23 17.76 8.02
CA GLU A 228 11.75 18.69 9.03
C GLU A 228 13.26 18.95 8.86
N GLU A 229 13.94 18.14 8.06
CA GLU A 229 15.37 18.22 7.80
C GLU A 229 15.70 18.83 6.42
N GLU A 230 14.69 19.14 5.61
CA GLU A 230 14.79 19.77 4.29
C GLU A 230 14.50 21.29 4.37
#